data_64f8173cd53f34f76bd3bccd7d7e9ebf
#
_entry.id   64f8173cd53f34f76bd3bccd7d7e9ebf
#
_cell.length_a   1.000
_cell.length_b   1.000
_cell.length_c   1.000
_cell.angle_alpha   90.00
_cell.angle_beta   90.00
_cell.angle_gamma   90.00
#
_symmetry.space_group_name_H-M   'P 1'
#
loop_
_entity.id
_entity.type
_entity.pdbx_description
1 polymer ?
#
loop_
_entity_poly.entity_id
_entity_poly.type
_entity_poly.pdbx_seq_one_letter_code
_entity_poly.pdbx_strand_id
1 'polypeptide(L)'
;EAFPDVSYAYNENYDQTNTNRSLLKALRLSMPGGVLWMNGDVVFDPALLERVRPHIDAGHSFVCVNTAAVGEEEVKYTVDANGNIATLSKQVTEPLGESVGINFVSAAARASLIEGLAACDDHDYFERGIELSIERDGTAFLPIDISDLFAVEVDFDEDLTRANAHL
;
A
#
# COMPACT_ATOMS: atom_id res chain seq x y z
N GLU A 1 -27.32 -7.08 5.85
CA GLU A 1 -25.91 -6.84 5.55
C GLU A 1 -25.69 -6.99 4.04
N ALA A 2 -25.06 -5.98 3.40
CA ALA A 2 -24.89 -5.97 1.93
C ALA A 2 -23.83 -6.99 1.46
N PHE A 3 -22.87 -7.34 2.34
CA PHE A 3 -21.74 -8.24 2.04
C PHE A 3 -21.53 -9.24 3.20
N PRO A 4 -22.28 -10.35 3.23
CA PRO A 4 -22.25 -11.31 4.36
C PRO A 4 -20.92 -12.08 4.46
N ASP A 5 -20.15 -12.16 3.38
CA ASP A 5 -18.88 -12.91 3.32
C ASP A 5 -17.65 -12.05 3.69
N VAL A 6 -17.83 -10.78 4.02
CA VAL A 6 -16.75 -9.89 4.45
C VAL A 6 -16.44 -10.11 5.91
N SER A 7 -15.16 -10.36 6.21
CA SER A 7 -14.65 -10.41 7.60
C SER A 7 -14.09 -9.06 8.00
N TYR A 8 -14.24 -8.72 9.27
CA TYR A 8 -13.78 -7.44 9.83
C TYR A 8 -12.65 -7.68 10.84
N ALA A 9 -11.53 -6.96 10.65
CA ALA A 9 -10.45 -6.84 11.62
C ALA A 9 -10.59 -5.48 12.32
N TYR A 10 -11.05 -5.48 13.57
CA TYR A 10 -11.32 -4.25 14.29
C TYR A 10 -10.05 -3.68 14.93
N ASN A 11 -9.78 -2.40 14.71
CA ASN A 11 -8.76 -1.66 15.45
C ASN A 11 -9.44 -0.79 16.49
N GLU A 12 -9.51 -1.27 17.75
CA GLU A 12 -10.21 -0.61 18.85
C GLU A 12 -9.57 0.73 19.26
N ASN A 13 -8.29 0.91 18.90
CA ASN A 13 -7.52 2.12 19.20
C ASN A 13 -7.26 2.96 17.93
N TYR A 14 -8.17 2.93 16.95
CA TYR A 14 -8.00 3.62 15.67
C TYR A 14 -7.80 5.12 15.81
N ASP A 15 -8.33 5.74 16.86
CA ASP A 15 -8.20 7.15 17.20
C ASP A 15 -6.87 7.53 17.86
N GLN A 16 -6.06 6.54 18.25
CA GLN A 16 -4.75 6.70 18.91
C GLN A 16 -3.60 6.04 18.16
N THR A 17 -3.91 5.36 17.05
CA THR A 17 -2.93 4.65 16.21
C THR A 17 -3.16 4.97 14.74
N ASN A 18 -2.22 4.56 13.91
CA ASN A 18 -2.32 4.80 12.47
C ASN A 18 -2.53 3.49 11.68
N THR A 19 -2.48 3.58 10.35
CA THR A 19 -2.75 2.50 9.39
C THR A 19 -1.89 1.26 9.60
N ASN A 20 -0.66 1.41 10.14
CA ASN A 20 0.22 0.29 10.50
C ASN A 20 -0.46 -0.72 11.44
N ARG A 21 -1.16 -0.24 12.47
CA ARG A 21 -1.83 -1.11 13.46
C ARG A 21 -3.06 -1.80 12.86
N SER A 22 -3.80 -1.10 12.02
CA SER A 22 -4.95 -1.68 11.31
C SER A 22 -4.51 -2.77 10.34
N LEU A 23 -3.48 -2.53 9.53
CA LEU A 23 -2.94 -3.52 8.61
C LEU A 23 -2.32 -4.72 9.36
N LEU A 24 -1.58 -4.48 10.44
CA LEU A 24 -1.01 -5.54 11.28
C LEU A 24 -2.10 -6.51 11.79
N LYS A 25 -3.21 -5.98 12.30
CA LYS A 25 -4.35 -6.78 12.75
C LYS A 25 -4.97 -7.58 11.60
N ALA A 26 -5.21 -6.93 10.46
CA ALA A 26 -5.78 -7.57 9.29
C ALA A 26 -4.88 -8.71 8.76
N LEU A 27 -3.57 -8.49 8.65
CA LEU A 27 -2.63 -9.52 8.22
C LEU A 27 -2.58 -10.72 9.17
N ARG A 28 -2.64 -10.49 10.48
CA ARG A 28 -2.65 -11.58 11.48
C ARG A 28 -3.91 -12.43 11.45
N LEU A 29 -5.03 -11.86 11.03
CA LEU A 29 -6.33 -12.54 10.96
C LEU A 29 -6.63 -13.15 9.58
N SER A 30 -5.98 -12.66 8.52
CA SER A 30 -6.22 -13.15 7.17
C SER A 30 -5.68 -14.57 6.97
N MET A 31 -6.27 -15.29 6.02
CA MET A 31 -5.86 -16.65 5.64
C MET A 31 -4.38 -16.69 5.21
N PRO A 32 -3.69 -17.85 5.34
CA PRO A 32 -2.34 -18.02 4.82
C PRO A 32 -2.28 -17.74 3.32
N GLY A 33 -1.19 -17.06 2.88
CA GLY A 33 -0.99 -16.70 1.48
C GLY A 33 -0.50 -15.28 1.33
N GLY A 34 -0.40 -14.81 0.09
CA GLY A 34 -0.17 -13.40 -0.21
C GLY A 34 -1.43 -12.58 0.05
N VAL A 35 -1.26 -11.29 0.33
CA VAL A 35 -2.35 -10.36 0.65
C VAL A 35 -2.23 -9.11 -0.19
N LEU A 36 -3.28 -8.83 -0.99
CA LEU A 36 -3.51 -7.53 -1.61
C LEU A 36 -4.31 -6.68 -0.64
N TRP A 37 -3.86 -5.47 -0.37
CA TRP A 37 -4.63 -4.50 0.42
C TRP A 37 -4.63 -3.14 -0.28
N MET A 38 -5.61 -2.35 0.08
CA MET A 38 -5.76 -0.98 -0.44
C MET A 38 -6.34 -0.07 0.63
N ASN A 39 -6.04 1.21 0.53
CA ASN A 39 -6.68 2.24 1.34
C ASN A 39 -8.18 2.29 0.99
N GLY A 40 -9.02 2.59 1.99
CA GLY A 40 -10.47 2.54 1.83
C GLY A 40 -11.07 3.72 1.06
N ASP A 41 -10.27 4.73 0.80
CA ASP A 41 -10.57 6.00 0.13
C ASP A 41 -10.04 6.06 -1.32
N VAL A 42 -9.38 5.00 -1.80
CA VAL A 42 -8.87 4.94 -3.18
C VAL A 42 -9.96 4.48 -4.15
N VAL A 43 -10.25 5.31 -5.15
CA VAL A 43 -11.06 4.97 -6.33
C VAL A 43 -10.14 4.76 -7.53
N PHE A 44 -10.25 3.63 -8.22
CA PHE A 44 -9.31 3.27 -9.29
C PHE A 44 -10.00 2.54 -10.45
N ASP A 45 -9.38 2.61 -11.64
CA ASP A 45 -9.80 1.86 -12.82
C ASP A 45 -9.63 0.34 -12.59
N PRO A 46 -10.65 -0.50 -12.78
CA PRO A 46 -10.56 -1.96 -12.66
C PRO A 46 -9.42 -2.60 -13.50
N ALA A 47 -8.97 -1.96 -14.58
CA ALA A 47 -7.82 -2.41 -15.38
C ALA A 47 -6.52 -2.50 -14.55
N LEU A 48 -6.44 -1.78 -13.42
CA LEU A 48 -5.34 -1.90 -12.47
C LEU A 48 -5.21 -3.34 -11.95
N LEU A 49 -6.31 -4.01 -11.64
CA LEU A 49 -6.28 -5.39 -11.14
C LEU A 49 -5.70 -6.36 -12.17
N GLU A 50 -5.99 -6.14 -13.46
CA GLU A 50 -5.39 -6.93 -14.54
C GLU A 50 -3.89 -6.68 -14.68
N ARG A 51 -3.43 -5.43 -14.46
CA ARG A 51 -2.01 -5.06 -14.47
C ARG A 51 -1.23 -5.75 -13.36
N VAL A 52 -1.77 -5.79 -12.14
CA VAL A 52 -1.04 -6.36 -10.99
C VAL A 52 -1.15 -7.88 -10.90
N ARG A 53 -2.14 -8.51 -11.54
CA ARG A 53 -2.37 -9.96 -11.51
C ARG A 53 -1.11 -10.79 -11.82
N PRO A 54 -0.31 -10.51 -12.88
CA PRO A 54 0.89 -11.30 -13.17
C PRO A 54 1.93 -11.27 -12.04
N HIS A 55 2.02 -10.15 -11.30
CA HIS A 55 2.92 -10.00 -10.16
C HIS A 55 2.42 -10.80 -8.95
N ILE A 56 1.11 -10.81 -8.71
CA ILE A 56 0.47 -11.63 -7.68
C ILE A 56 0.72 -13.11 -7.97
N ASP A 57 0.47 -13.55 -9.19
CA ASP A 57 0.63 -14.95 -9.64
C ASP A 57 2.10 -15.40 -9.55
N ALA A 58 3.04 -14.48 -9.81
CA ALA A 58 4.48 -14.73 -9.66
C ALA A 58 4.98 -14.66 -8.20
N GLY A 59 4.13 -14.23 -7.25
CA GLY A 59 4.50 -14.08 -5.84
C GLY A 59 5.45 -12.91 -5.58
N HIS A 60 5.40 -11.86 -6.41
CA HIS A 60 6.20 -10.65 -6.23
C HIS A 60 5.43 -9.64 -5.37
N SER A 61 5.99 -9.25 -4.22
CA SER A 61 5.45 -8.13 -3.44
C SER A 61 5.63 -6.82 -4.20
N PHE A 62 4.66 -5.91 -4.08
CA PHE A 62 4.70 -4.63 -4.79
C PHE A 62 3.95 -3.50 -4.07
N VAL A 63 4.26 -2.29 -4.48
CA VAL A 63 3.53 -1.04 -4.21
C VAL A 63 3.11 -0.44 -5.55
N CYS A 64 1.83 -0.14 -5.74
CA CYS A 64 1.38 0.64 -6.89
C CYS A 64 1.81 2.10 -6.73
N VAL A 65 2.38 2.66 -7.77
CA VAL A 65 2.96 4.01 -7.75
C VAL A 65 2.48 4.85 -8.92
N ASN A 66 2.46 6.17 -8.70
CA ASN A 66 2.23 7.17 -9.72
C ASN A 66 3.50 7.99 -9.93
N THR A 67 4.01 8.05 -11.16
CA THR A 67 5.21 8.80 -11.53
C THR A 67 4.89 10.11 -12.24
N ALA A 68 3.61 10.36 -12.59
CA ALA A 68 3.19 11.54 -13.36
C ALA A 68 3.09 12.81 -12.50
N ALA A 69 2.83 12.66 -11.20
CA ALA A 69 2.75 13.75 -10.25
C ALA A 69 3.23 13.30 -8.87
N VAL A 70 3.66 14.24 -8.04
CA VAL A 70 4.04 13.99 -6.65
C VAL A 70 3.43 15.10 -5.79
N GLY A 71 2.46 14.75 -4.96
CA GLY A 71 1.85 15.66 -3.99
C GLY A 71 2.78 15.96 -2.80
N GLU A 72 2.62 17.12 -2.16
CA GLU A 72 3.42 17.47 -0.97
C GLU A 72 3.17 16.51 0.18
N GLU A 73 1.92 16.16 0.42
CA GLU A 73 1.45 15.31 1.53
C GLU A 73 1.51 13.82 1.22
N GLU A 74 1.87 13.43 0.00
CA GLU A 74 1.86 12.05 -0.43
C GLU A 74 3.07 11.25 0.07
N VAL A 75 2.91 9.94 0.18
CA VAL A 75 4.00 9.02 0.49
C VAL A 75 4.83 8.79 -0.77
N LYS A 76 6.06 9.27 -0.74
CA LYS A 76 7.00 9.28 -1.86
C LYS A 76 7.91 8.06 -1.81
N TYR A 77 8.49 7.67 -2.96
CA TYR A 77 9.39 6.52 -3.02
C TYR A 77 10.68 6.78 -3.79
N THR A 78 11.69 5.97 -3.47
CA THR A 78 12.91 5.76 -4.28
C THR A 78 13.11 4.26 -4.51
N VAL A 79 14.04 3.92 -5.40
CA VAL A 79 14.41 2.53 -5.68
C VAL A 79 15.89 2.26 -5.41
N ASP A 80 16.21 1.00 -5.14
CA ASP A 80 17.55 0.49 -5.05
C ASP A 80 18.19 0.23 -6.44
N ALA A 81 19.44 -0.27 -6.46
CA ALA A 81 20.14 -0.60 -7.69
C ALA A 81 19.50 -1.74 -8.50
N ASN A 82 18.59 -2.51 -7.91
CA ASN A 82 17.85 -3.60 -8.55
C ASN A 82 16.47 -3.15 -9.04
N GLY A 83 16.08 -1.89 -8.79
CA GLY A 83 14.78 -1.33 -9.15
C GLY A 83 13.67 -1.66 -8.16
N ASN A 84 13.96 -2.20 -6.97
CA ASN A 84 12.99 -2.39 -5.91
C ASN A 84 12.84 -1.12 -5.07
N ILE A 85 11.70 -0.96 -4.40
CA ILE A 85 11.49 0.11 -3.41
C ILE A 85 12.64 0.11 -2.39
N ALA A 86 13.29 1.25 -2.22
CA ALA A 86 14.33 1.46 -1.22
C ALA A 86 13.83 2.28 -0.03
N THR A 87 13.07 3.35 -0.30
CA THR A 87 12.44 4.20 0.71
C THR A 87 10.98 4.48 0.33
N LEU A 88 10.14 4.64 1.34
CA LEU A 88 8.70 4.86 1.17
C LEU A 88 8.19 5.77 2.30
N SER A 89 8.27 7.09 2.12
CA SER A 89 8.00 8.07 3.17
C SER A 89 7.61 9.44 2.60
N LYS A 90 6.85 10.22 3.35
CA LYS A 90 6.57 11.64 3.05
C LYS A 90 7.85 12.50 3.07
N GLN A 91 8.90 12.04 3.75
CA GLN A 91 10.17 12.76 3.93
C GLN A 91 11.18 12.54 2.79
N VAL A 92 10.85 11.74 1.78
CA VAL A 92 11.76 11.45 0.65
C VAL A 92 12.07 12.73 -0.10
N THR A 93 13.36 13.02 -0.26
CA THR A 93 13.89 14.06 -1.16
C THR A 93 14.23 13.43 -2.51
N GLU A 94 13.97 14.13 -3.61
CA GLU A 94 14.17 13.61 -4.99
C GLU A 94 13.39 12.32 -5.28
N PRO A 95 12.06 12.30 -5.06
CA PRO A 95 11.24 11.12 -5.28
C PRO A 95 11.11 10.77 -6.76
N LEU A 96 10.93 9.49 -7.04
CA LEU A 96 10.58 8.99 -8.38
C LEU A 96 9.07 9.07 -8.67
N GLY A 97 8.26 9.20 -7.63
CA GLY A 97 6.81 9.26 -7.67
C GLY A 97 6.22 9.10 -6.28
N GLU A 98 4.94 8.80 -6.22
CA GLU A 98 4.17 8.61 -4.98
C GLU A 98 3.50 7.24 -4.93
N SER A 99 3.23 6.72 -3.73
CA SER A 99 2.42 5.52 -3.48
C SER A 99 0.94 5.85 -3.69
N VAL A 100 0.17 4.89 -4.23
CA VAL A 100 -1.28 5.07 -4.52
C VAL A 100 -2.15 4.30 -3.52
N GLY A 101 -1.58 3.82 -2.42
CA GLY A 101 -2.35 3.11 -1.41
C GLY A 101 -2.84 1.71 -1.82
N ILE A 102 -2.33 1.12 -2.91
CA ILE A 102 -2.64 -0.25 -3.37
C ILE A 102 -1.37 -1.08 -3.37
N ASN A 103 -1.34 -2.15 -2.59
CA ASN A 103 -0.12 -2.88 -2.29
C ASN A 103 -0.37 -4.39 -2.19
N PHE A 104 0.67 -5.18 -2.43
CA PHE A 104 0.63 -6.63 -2.25
C PHE A 104 1.87 -7.13 -1.53
N VAL A 105 1.67 -8.02 -0.56
CA VAL A 105 2.73 -8.81 0.05
C VAL A 105 2.58 -10.27 -0.33
N SER A 106 3.64 -10.87 -0.84
CA SER A 106 3.66 -12.30 -1.16
C SER A 106 3.62 -13.16 0.11
N ALA A 107 3.22 -14.43 -0.05
CA ALA A 107 3.24 -15.39 1.06
C ALA A 107 4.63 -15.51 1.72
N ALA A 108 5.69 -15.43 0.91
CA ALA A 108 7.08 -15.54 1.38
C ALA A 108 7.52 -14.30 2.21
N ALA A 109 7.09 -13.11 1.81
CA ALA A 109 7.47 -11.85 2.45
C ALA A 109 6.55 -11.45 3.63
N ARG A 110 5.39 -12.09 3.76
CA ARG A 110 4.36 -11.70 4.73
C ARG A 110 4.83 -11.70 6.19
N ALA A 111 5.63 -12.69 6.59
CA ALA A 111 6.14 -12.75 7.96
C ALA A 111 7.04 -11.56 8.28
N SER A 112 7.92 -11.20 7.35
CA SER A 112 8.80 -10.03 7.47
C SER A 112 8.01 -8.73 7.57
N LEU A 113 6.96 -8.55 6.73
CA LEU A 113 6.09 -7.37 6.83
C LEU A 113 5.36 -7.30 8.18
N ILE A 114 4.81 -8.41 8.69
CA ILE A 114 4.16 -8.47 10.00
C ILE A 114 5.11 -8.03 11.12
N GLU A 115 6.36 -8.48 11.07
CA GLU A 115 7.38 -8.08 12.04
C GLU A 115 7.80 -6.62 11.88
N GLY A 116 7.90 -6.11 10.64
CA GLY A 116 8.12 -4.69 10.35
C GLY A 116 7.00 -3.82 10.93
N LEU A 117 5.74 -4.15 10.65
CA LEU A 117 4.58 -3.45 11.20
C LEU A 117 4.51 -3.50 12.74
N ALA A 118 4.90 -4.62 13.34
CA ALA A 118 4.94 -4.77 14.78
C ALA A 118 6.01 -3.90 15.45
N ALA A 119 7.08 -3.58 14.72
CA ALA A 119 8.18 -2.73 15.18
C ALA A 119 7.95 -1.22 14.97
N CYS A 120 6.91 -0.84 14.22
CA CYS A 120 6.52 0.57 14.04
C CYS A 120 6.04 1.20 15.35
N ASP A 121 6.19 2.53 15.45
CA ASP A 121 5.48 3.31 16.47
C ASP A 121 3.97 3.38 16.16
N ASP A 122 3.15 3.67 17.17
CA ASP A 122 1.69 3.66 17.03
C ASP A 122 1.16 4.66 15.99
N HIS A 123 1.87 5.77 15.78
CA HIS A 123 1.51 6.83 14.86
C HIS A 123 2.14 6.71 13.46
N ASP A 124 2.94 5.66 13.21
CA ASP A 124 3.51 5.42 11.88
C ASP A 124 2.43 4.95 10.90
N TYR A 125 2.60 5.31 9.62
CA TYR A 125 1.85 4.72 8.52
C TYR A 125 2.35 3.30 8.25
N PHE A 126 1.58 2.48 7.54
CA PHE A 126 1.97 1.10 7.21
C PHE A 126 3.22 1.04 6.31
N GLU A 127 3.50 2.09 5.54
CA GLU A 127 4.68 2.21 4.70
C GLU A 127 5.97 2.09 5.51
N ARG A 128 5.99 2.61 6.74
CA ARG A 128 7.14 2.40 7.64
C ARG A 128 7.36 0.92 7.94
N GLY A 129 6.31 0.13 8.04
CA GLY A 129 6.41 -1.32 8.19
C GLY A 129 7.02 -2.01 6.95
N ILE A 130 6.71 -1.52 5.74
CA ILE A 130 7.36 -1.96 4.51
C ILE A 130 8.85 -1.61 4.54
N GLU A 131 9.22 -0.35 4.85
CA GLU A 131 10.62 0.06 4.97
C GLU A 131 11.38 -0.81 5.98
N LEU A 132 10.83 -1.02 7.18
CA LEU A 132 11.47 -1.86 8.20
C LEU A 132 11.68 -3.31 7.74
N SER A 133 10.77 -3.86 6.93
CA SER A 133 10.94 -5.19 6.35
C SER A 133 12.04 -5.22 5.29
N ILE A 134 12.19 -4.15 4.51
CA ILE A 134 13.29 -3.98 3.55
C ILE A 134 14.63 -3.84 4.29
N GLU A 135 14.71 -2.92 5.25
CA GLU A 135 15.92 -2.61 6.02
C GLU A 135 16.46 -3.84 6.77
N ARG A 136 15.56 -4.61 7.37
CA ARG A 136 15.90 -5.71 8.28
C ARG A 136 16.20 -7.02 7.56
N ASP A 137 15.34 -7.37 6.60
CA ASP A 137 15.30 -8.71 6.02
C ASP A 137 15.64 -8.71 4.51
N GLY A 138 15.86 -7.52 3.91
CA GLY A 138 16.07 -7.39 2.48
C GLY A 138 14.83 -7.77 1.65
N THR A 139 13.62 -7.61 2.22
CA THR A 139 12.37 -7.90 1.52
C THR A 139 12.23 -7.01 0.30
N ALA A 140 12.01 -7.61 -0.88
CA ALA A 140 11.86 -6.86 -2.12
C ALA A 140 10.39 -6.49 -2.36
N PHE A 141 10.13 -5.21 -2.66
CA PHE A 141 8.86 -4.69 -3.15
C PHE A 141 9.09 -4.00 -4.49
N LEU A 142 8.38 -4.41 -5.54
CA LEU A 142 8.44 -3.78 -6.86
C LEU A 142 7.59 -2.51 -6.88
N PRO A 143 8.04 -1.39 -7.45
CA PRO A 143 7.16 -0.30 -7.81
C PRO A 143 6.40 -0.67 -9.09
N ILE A 144 5.08 -0.73 -9.04
CA ILE A 144 4.24 -0.97 -10.22
C ILE A 144 3.64 0.35 -10.65
N ASP A 145 4.17 0.91 -11.73
CA ASP A 145 3.69 2.18 -12.28
C ASP A 145 2.28 2.02 -12.88
N ILE A 146 1.36 2.85 -12.38
CA ILE A 146 -0.03 2.92 -12.81
C ILE A 146 -0.42 4.31 -13.31
N SER A 147 0.55 5.17 -13.62
CA SER A 147 0.33 6.59 -13.98
C SER A 147 -0.57 6.80 -15.21
N ASP A 148 -0.71 5.79 -16.05
CA ASP A 148 -1.60 5.77 -17.23
C ASP A 148 -3.03 5.28 -16.92
N LEU A 149 -3.30 4.85 -15.68
CA LEU A 149 -4.60 4.44 -15.20
C LEU A 149 -5.17 5.48 -14.24
N PHE A 150 -6.49 5.54 -14.17
CA PHE A 150 -7.14 6.39 -13.17
C PHE A 150 -6.99 5.76 -11.78
N ALA A 151 -6.48 6.55 -10.85
CA ALA A 151 -6.51 6.27 -9.41
C ALA A 151 -6.50 7.61 -8.66
N VAL A 152 -7.31 7.72 -7.62
CA VAL A 152 -7.41 8.92 -6.77
C VAL A 152 -7.76 8.53 -5.34
N GLU A 153 -7.06 9.09 -4.37
CA GLU A 153 -7.51 9.11 -2.97
C GLU A 153 -8.56 10.23 -2.80
N VAL A 154 -9.67 9.92 -2.16
CA VAL A 154 -10.80 10.86 -1.99
C VAL A 154 -10.69 11.49 -0.60
N ASP A 155 -9.89 12.54 -0.49
CA ASP A 155 -9.69 13.33 0.72
C ASP A 155 -10.57 14.59 0.75
N PHE A 156 -10.86 15.15 -0.42
CA PHE A 156 -11.60 16.43 -0.59
C PHE A 156 -12.76 16.29 -1.58
N ASP A 157 -13.69 17.25 -1.54
CA ASP A 157 -14.84 17.32 -2.43
C ASP A 157 -14.44 17.33 -3.93
N GLU A 158 -13.27 17.89 -4.24
CA GLU A 158 -12.71 17.91 -5.60
C GLU A 158 -12.33 16.52 -6.09
N ASP A 159 -11.76 15.69 -5.21
CA ASP A 159 -11.39 14.30 -5.52
C ASP A 159 -12.64 13.44 -5.73
N LEU A 160 -13.65 13.64 -4.87
CA LEU A 160 -14.95 12.99 -5.04
C LEU A 160 -15.59 13.37 -6.39
N THR A 161 -15.46 14.63 -6.80
CA THR A 161 -15.96 15.09 -8.12
C THR A 161 -15.20 14.41 -9.26
N ARG A 162 -13.87 14.28 -9.15
CA ARG A 162 -13.02 13.57 -10.12
C ARG A 162 -13.37 12.08 -10.20
N ALA A 163 -13.54 11.43 -9.05
CA ALA A 163 -13.94 10.02 -8.98
C ALA A 163 -15.29 9.79 -9.67
N ASN A 164 -16.30 10.61 -9.34
CA ASN A 164 -17.64 10.50 -9.96
C ASN A 164 -17.66 10.79 -11.47
N ALA A 165 -16.74 11.61 -11.97
CA ALA A 165 -16.64 11.88 -13.41
C ALA A 165 -16.00 10.73 -14.20
N HIS A 166 -15.29 9.83 -13.52
CA HIS A 166 -14.62 8.68 -14.11
C HIS A 166 -15.50 7.42 -14.11
N LEU A 167 -16.38 7.28 -13.13
CA LEU A 167 -17.33 6.15 -13.00
C LEU A 167 -18.49 6.26 -13.98
#